data_00939d075fff447fa3e0239be4034f3f
#
_entry.id   00939d075fff447fa3e0239be4034f3f
#
_cell.length_a   1.000
_cell.length_b   1.000
_cell.length_c   1.000
_cell.angle_alpha   90.00
_cell.angle_beta   90.00
_cell.angle_gamma   90.00
#
_symmetry.space_group_name_H-M   'P 1'
#
loop_
_entity.id
_entity.type
_entity.pdbx_description
1 polymer ?
#
loop_
_entity_poly.entity_id
_entity_poly.type
_entity_poly.pdbx_seq_one_letter_code
_entity_poly.pdbx_strand_id
1 'polypeptide(L)'
;MAYKPQYSQYDLTFDASAGVEPNFHGMFVQGDSLYCISRDDSRMDMVNIIDISTGKHSEKRLDSTASYYRTGTGFAGFKSKKLTIYDENFDKTGEVDLSKFIAELNASGESLLIYNGSNITMDTEGNIGIVSNMNTLYMVDANGVLLSRTECPDNMSRIEMVFVTNAGSWYIVCGGMNYGDTVFYPVDIKSGTLGDGMEDILYGDNNTVVDICPVDEDDFYIFSRNYVYRYISESATSEELCCLRDYGVEIDSQGMGVGSGFGMFTDNMPGIINYTGSQTEGDADVRNIELVTFVKTEGKAAQRTELVAATISEPSFKEREAVMRFNKYNPDYYITFKTYLDEDYHTDDRKEKVRLARQSF
;
A
#
# COMPACT_ATOMS: atom_id res chain seq x y z
N MET A 1 0.40 2.76 -23.10
CA MET A 1 -0.09 1.36 -23.28
C MET A 1 -1.29 1.18 -22.37
N ALA A 2 -2.23 0.30 -22.67
CA ALA A 2 -3.36 0.09 -21.79
C ALA A 2 -3.20 -1.26 -21.07
N TYR A 3 -3.52 -1.28 -19.80
CA TYR A 3 -3.55 -2.47 -18.96
C TYR A 3 -4.98 -2.74 -18.51
N LYS A 4 -5.33 -3.99 -18.38
CA LYS A 4 -6.63 -4.43 -17.89
C LYS A 4 -6.44 -5.33 -16.66
N PRO A 5 -7.14 -5.07 -15.55
CA PRO A 5 -7.09 -5.97 -14.40
C PRO A 5 -7.69 -7.33 -14.71
N GLN A 6 -7.07 -8.37 -14.19
CA GLN A 6 -7.59 -9.72 -14.10
C GLN A 6 -7.72 -10.12 -12.64
N TYR A 7 -8.71 -10.96 -12.33
CA TYR A 7 -9.06 -11.33 -10.98
C TYR A 7 -8.91 -12.83 -10.79
N SER A 8 -8.24 -13.23 -9.73
CA SER A 8 -8.16 -14.62 -9.28
C SER A 8 -8.60 -14.70 -7.83
N GLN A 9 -9.36 -15.74 -7.47
CA GLN A 9 -9.87 -15.96 -6.12
C GLN A 9 -9.09 -17.07 -5.46
N TYR A 10 -8.78 -16.88 -4.19
CA TYR A 10 -8.12 -17.85 -3.33
C TYR A 10 -8.88 -17.92 -2.01
N ASP A 11 -9.10 -19.14 -1.52
CA ASP A 11 -9.75 -19.39 -0.26
C ASP A 11 -8.73 -19.94 0.74
N LEU A 12 -8.55 -19.22 1.86
CA LEU A 12 -7.76 -19.70 2.98
C LEU A 12 -8.72 -20.27 4.03
N THR A 13 -8.58 -21.55 4.29
CA THR A 13 -9.41 -22.25 5.29
C THR A 13 -8.63 -22.36 6.60
N PHE A 14 -9.21 -21.84 7.67
CA PHE A 14 -8.69 -21.93 9.02
C PHE A 14 -9.59 -22.84 9.86
N ASP A 15 -8.97 -23.62 10.75
CA ASP A 15 -9.70 -24.33 11.77
C ASP A 15 -10.24 -23.34 12.82
N ALA A 16 -11.54 -23.13 12.86
CA ALA A 16 -12.17 -22.23 13.82
C ALA A 16 -11.94 -22.65 15.27
N SER A 17 -11.68 -23.95 15.51
CA SER A 17 -11.35 -24.47 16.83
C SER A 17 -9.93 -24.16 17.27
N ALA A 18 -9.05 -23.81 16.32
CA ALA A 18 -7.66 -23.42 16.60
C ALA A 18 -7.53 -21.96 17.04
N GLY A 19 -8.64 -21.20 17.07
CA GLY A 19 -8.72 -19.82 17.57
C GLY A 19 -7.82 -18.84 16.86
N VAL A 20 -7.59 -19.01 15.57
CA VAL A 20 -6.85 -18.06 14.75
C VAL A 20 -7.64 -16.78 14.63
N GLU A 21 -7.04 -15.64 14.98
CA GLU A 21 -7.66 -14.34 14.74
C GLU A 21 -7.87 -14.17 13.23
N PRO A 22 -9.11 -13.94 12.81
CA PRO A 22 -9.49 -13.92 11.41
C PRO A 22 -8.99 -12.69 10.64
N ASN A 23 -8.33 -11.75 11.31
CA ASN A 23 -7.90 -10.52 10.69
C ASN A 23 -6.44 -10.62 10.25
N PHE A 24 -6.21 -10.36 8.97
CA PHE A 24 -4.86 -10.18 8.47
C PHE A 24 -4.33 -8.82 8.95
N HIS A 25 -3.06 -8.76 9.34
CA HIS A 25 -2.38 -7.52 9.70
C HIS A 25 -1.12 -7.27 8.84
N GLY A 26 -0.98 -8.03 7.76
CA GLY A 26 -0.04 -7.84 6.68
C GLY A 26 -0.46 -8.67 5.48
N MET A 27 -0.48 -8.06 4.30
CA MET A 27 -0.67 -8.76 3.03
C MET A 27 0.30 -8.20 2.00
N PHE A 28 0.95 -9.11 1.24
CA PHE A 28 1.97 -8.74 0.27
C PHE A 28 1.91 -9.64 -0.96
N VAL A 29 2.34 -9.11 -2.10
CA VAL A 29 2.69 -9.87 -3.30
C VAL A 29 4.20 -9.78 -3.46
N GLN A 30 4.86 -10.93 -3.63
CA GLN A 30 6.28 -10.94 -3.99
C GLN A 30 6.61 -12.19 -4.80
N GLY A 31 7.18 -11.99 -5.98
CA GLY A 31 7.41 -13.09 -6.92
C GLY A 31 6.11 -13.80 -7.29
N ASP A 32 6.10 -15.12 -7.23
CA ASP A 32 4.92 -15.93 -7.55
C ASP A 32 4.10 -16.31 -6.30
N SER A 33 4.18 -15.53 -5.24
CA SER A 33 3.54 -15.83 -3.96
C SER A 33 2.72 -14.68 -3.40
N LEU A 34 1.59 -15.03 -2.76
CA LEU A 34 0.82 -14.16 -1.90
C LEU A 34 1.14 -14.48 -0.45
N TYR A 35 1.29 -13.45 0.36
CA TYR A 35 1.58 -13.56 1.79
C TYR A 35 0.47 -12.90 2.58
N CYS A 36 -0.15 -13.66 3.48
CA CYS A 36 -1.20 -13.17 4.37
C CYS A 36 -0.81 -13.48 5.81
N ILE A 37 -0.58 -12.44 6.61
CA ILE A 37 -0.14 -12.58 7.99
C ILE A 37 -1.37 -12.42 8.89
N SER A 38 -1.67 -13.46 9.64
CA SER A 38 -2.73 -13.54 10.66
C SER A 38 -2.11 -13.78 12.03
N ARG A 39 -2.94 -13.94 13.05
CA ARG A 39 -2.48 -14.22 14.42
C ARG A 39 -3.18 -15.46 14.97
N ASP A 40 -2.42 -16.34 15.62
CA ASP A 40 -2.96 -17.52 16.30
C ASP A 40 -3.50 -17.19 17.71
N ASP A 41 -4.16 -18.14 18.37
CA ASP A 41 -4.67 -18.03 19.73
C ASP A 41 -3.64 -17.68 20.78
N SER A 42 -2.40 -18.09 20.55
CA SER A 42 -1.28 -17.75 21.42
C SER A 42 -0.77 -16.34 21.17
N ARG A 43 -1.46 -15.59 20.29
CA ARG A 43 -1.08 -14.26 19.80
C ARG A 43 0.27 -14.23 19.11
N MET A 44 0.63 -15.35 18.47
CA MET A 44 1.82 -15.43 17.63
C MET A 44 1.40 -15.23 16.18
N ASP A 45 2.27 -14.60 15.40
CA ASP A 45 1.98 -14.37 14.00
C ASP A 45 2.14 -15.66 13.19
N MET A 46 1.22 -15.85 12.26
CA MET A 46 1.16 -16.92 11.27
C MET A 46 1.25 -16.32 9.90
N VAL A 47 2.21 -16.70 9.09
CA VAL A 47 2.23 -16.33 7.68
C VAL A 47 1.65 -17.47 6.84
N ASN A 48 0.68 -17.11 6.01
CA ASN A 48 0.06 -17.98 5.02
C ASN A 48 0.65 -17.62 3.68
N ILE A 49 1.30 -18.57 3.02
CA ILE A 49 1.96 -18.37 1.73
C ILE A 49 1.18 -19.17 0.69
N ILE A 50 0.69 -18.49 -0.34
CA ILE A 50 -0.05 -19.09 -1.44
C ILE A 50 0.79 -18.95 -2.71
N ASP A 51 1.17 -20.07 -3.31
CA ASP A 51 1.75 -20.09 -4.64
C ASP A 51 0.66 -19.77 -5.67
N ILE A 52 0.83 -18.69 -6.42
CA ILE A 52 -0.17 -18.17 -7.36
C ILE A 52 -0.42 -19.13 -8.50
N SER A 53 0.61 -19.80 -8.98
CA SER A 53 0.55 -20.69 -10.14
C SER A 53 -0.18 -21.99 -9.88
N THR A 54 -0.02 -22.51 -8.66
CA THR A 54 -0.58 -23.82 -8.25
C THR A 54 -1.75 -23.70 -7.30
N GLY A 55 -1.95 -22.53 -6.68
CA GLY A 55 -2.89 -22.32 -5.58
C GLY A 55 -2.51 -23.08 -4.30
N LYS A 56 -1.30 -23.63 -4.24
CA LYS A 56 -0.84 -24.38 -3.08
C LYS A 56 -0.62 -23.46 -1.90
N HIS A 57 -1.25 -23.78 -0.80
CA HIS A 57 -1.15 -23.07 0.48
C HIS A 57 -0.13 -23.76 1.40
N SER A 58 0.66 -22.97 2.10
CA SER A 58 1.52 -23.39 3.21
C SER A 58 1.45 -22.39 4.34
N GLU A 59 1.61 -22.87 5.57
CA GLU A 59 1.54 -22.06 6.78
C GLU A 59 2.87 -22.13 7.52
N LYS A 60 3.24 -21.00 8.12
CA LYS A 60 4.43 -20.91 8.95
C LYS A 60 4.15 -20.05 10.17
N ARG A 61 4.36 -20.62 11.35
CA ARG A 61 4.30 -19.90 12.60
C ARG A 61 5.60 -19.13 12.83
N LEU A 62 5.48 -17.86 13.18
CA LEU A 62 6.60 -16.99 13.48
C LEU A 62 6.86 -16.94 15.01
N ASP A 63 8.11 -16.71 15.39
CA ASP A 63 8.52 -16.75 16.80
C ASP A 63 8.05 -15.53 17.61
N SER A 64 7.49 -14.53 16.93
CA SER A 64 7.07 -13.30 17.58
C SER A 64 5.96 -12.59 16.82
N THR A 65 5.25 -11.70 17.49
CA THR A 65 4.40 -10.71 16.86
C THR A 65 5.23 -9.48 16.47
N ALA A 66 5.08 -9.00 15.24
CA ALA A 66 5.80 -7.85 14.73
C ALA A 66 4.94 -7.02 13.78
N SER A 67 5.39 -5.82 13.43
CA SER A 67 4.94 -5.13 12.23
C SER A 67 5.85 -5.55 11.08
N TYR A 68 5.26 -6.00 9.97
CA TYR A 68 6.02 -6.55 8.85
C TYR A 68 6.07 -5.57 7.69
N TYR A 69 7.21 -5.57 7.02
CA TYR A 69 7.52 -4.67 5.92
C TYR A 69 8.17 -5.47 4.80
N ARG A 70 7.86 -5.14 3.55
CA ARG A 70 8.55 -5.69 2.40
C ARG A 70 9.93 -5.03 2.28
N THR A 71 10.95 -5.82 1.92
CA THR A 71 12.28 -5.36 1.56
C THR A 71 12.61 -5.78 0.14
N GLY A 72 13.72 -5.31 -0.41
CA GLY A 72 14.15 -5.70 -1.76
C GLY A 72 14.41 -7.20 -1.93
N THR A 73 14.67 -7.94 -0.84
CA THR A 73 15.05 -9.37 -0.88
C THR A 73 14.17 -10.29 -0.03
N GLY A 74 13.08 -9.77 0.54
CA GLY A 74 12.19 -10.53 1.41
C GLY A 74 11.38 -9.63 2.31
N PHE A 75 11.41 -9.91 3.62
CA PHE A 75 10.60 -9.18 4.60
C PHE A 75 11.43 -8.79 5.82
N ALA A 76 10.99 -7.76 6.51
CA ALA A 76 11.51 -7.38 7.81
C ALA A 76 10.37 -7.29 8.83
N GLY A 77 10.57 -7.81 10.01
CA GLY A 77 9.62 -7.73 11.13
C GLY A 77 10.18 -6.85 12.24
N PHE A 78 9.52 -5.73 12.54
CA PHE A 78 9.94 -4.85 13.64
C PHE A 78 9.16 -5.14 14.92
N LYS A 79 9.89 -5.43 16.01
CA LYS A 79 9.33 -5.63 17.33
C LYS A 79 10.23 -5.02 18.40
N SER A 80 9.67 -4.14 19.21
CA SER A 80 10.33 -3.50 20.35
C SER A 80 11.55 -2.65 19.93
N LYS A 81 12.70 -3.23 19.72
CA LYS A 81 13.95 -2.55 19.34
C LYS A 81 14.75 -3.38 18.35
N LYS A 82 14.14 -4.38 17.77
CA LYS A 82 14.79 -5.32 16.87
C LYS A 82 14.08 -5.40 15.56
N LEU A 83 14.85 -5.43 14.50
CA LEU A 83 14.40 -5.71 13.16
C LEU A 83 14.88 -7.10 12.79
N THR A 84 13.96 -8.06 12.66
CA THR A 84 14.26 -9.42 12.20
C THR A 84 14.09 -9.46 10.68
N ILE A 85 15.09 -10.00 9.99
CA ILE A 85 15.10 -10.10 8.52
C ILE A 85 14.73 -11.51 8.12
N TYR A 86 13.83 -11.63 7.15
CA TYR A 86 13.32 -12.88 6.61
C TYR A 86 13.52 -12.92 5.10
N ASP A 87 13.75 -14.11 4.57
CA ASP A 87 13.69 -14.38 3.13
C ASP A 87 12.23 -14.50 2.63
N GLU A 88 12.07 -14.85 1.37
CA GLU A 88 10.76 -15.07 0.71
C GLU A 88 9.97 -16.24 1.31
N ASN A 89 10.61 -17.17 2.00
CA ASN A 89 9.94 -18.26 2.72
C ASN A 89 9.63 -17.91 4.17
N PHE A 90 9.84 -16.68 4.57
CA PHE A 90 9.80 -16.24 5.97
C PHE A 90 10.75 -17.01 6.89
N ASP A 91 11.88 -17.50 6.35
CA ASP A 91 12.97 -18.00 7.16
C ASP A 91 13.85 -16.85 7.64
N LYS A 92 14.13 -16.83 8.95
CA LYS A 92 14.97 -15.79 9.54
C LYS A 92 16.39 -15.87 8.98
N THR A 93 16.83 -14.80 8.32
CA THR A 93 18.17 -14.68 7.72
C THR A 93 19.08 -13.74 8.53
N GLY A 94 18.50 -12.83 9.31
CA GLY A 94 19.26 -11.86 10.07
C GLY A 94 18.47 -11.16 11.17
N GLU A 95 19.17 -10.33 11.94
CA GLU A 95 18.58 -9.46 12.96
C GLU A 95 19.45 -8.22 13.14
N VAL A 96 18.84 -7.05 13.22
CA VAL A 96 19.49 -5.79 13.56
C VAL A 96 18.96 -5.31 14.90
N ASP A 97 19.86 -5.06 15.87
CA ASP A 97 19.53 -4.51 17.18
C ASP A 97 19.62 -2.98 17.15
N LEU A 98 18.46 -2.34 17.22
CA LEU A 98 18.31 -0.87 17.24
C LEU A 98 18.34 -0.28 18.65
N SER A 99 18.65 -1.07 19.69
CA SER A 99 18.58 -0.64 21.09
C SER A 99 19.48 0.54 21.38
N LYS A 100 20.69 0.57 20.79
CA LYS A 100 21.65 1.67 20.97
C LYS A 100 21.13 2.94 20.30
N PHE A 101 20.70 2.86 19.05
CA PHE A 101 20.11 3.97 18.30
C PHE A 101 18.90 4.57 19.06
N ILE A 102 17.98 3.72 19.52
CA ILE A 102 16.80 4.16 20.28
C ILE A 102 17.20 4.80 21.62
N ALA A 103 18.23 4.29 22.29
CA ALA A 103 18.74 4.88 23.52
C ALA A 103 19.35 6.27 23.29
N GLU A 104 20.07 6.46 22.19
CA GLU A 104 20.64 7.76 21.77
C GLU A 104 19.53 8.78 21.46
N LEU A 105 18.47 8.37 20.73
CA LEU A 105 17.30 9.21 20.47
C LEU A 105 16.62 9.64 21.78
N ASN A 106 16.37 8.70 22.69
CA ASN A 106 15.76 9.02 23.98
C ASN A 106 16.62 9.97 24.84
N ALA A 107 17.94 9.85 24.74
CA ALA A 107 18.88 10.75 25.44
C ALA A 107 18.87 12.16 24.88
N SER A 108 18.55 12.34 23.59
CA SER A 108 18.35 13.67 22.96
C SER A 108 16.95 14.24 23.19
N GLY A 109 16.08 13.52 23.89
CA GLY A 109 14.70 13.94 24.13
C GLY A 109 13.72 13.56 23.03
N GLU A 110 14.17 12.76 22.07
CA GLU A 110 13.34 12.24 20.96
C GLU A 110 12.89 10.82 21.27
N SER A 111 11.83 10.37 20.62
CA SER A 111 11.35 9.00 20.72
C SER A 111 11.02 8.44 19.35
N LEU A 112 11.35 7.17 19.14
CA LEU A 112 11.00 6.48 17.90
C LEU A 112 9.52 6.08 17.95
N LEU A 113 8.71 6.70 17.08
CA LEU A 113 7.29 6.42 16.95
C LEU A 113 6.99 6.00 15.50
N ILE A 114 6.71 4.72 15.32
CA ILE A 114 6.39 4.12 14.02
C ILE A 114 4.89 3.84 13.98
N TYR A 115 4.17 4.50 13.06
CA TYR A 115 2.71 4.43 13.01
C TYR A 115 2.16 3.46 11.98
N ASN A 116 2.84 3.24 10.84
CA ASN A 116 2.31 2.47 9.70
C ASN A 116 3.36 1.56 9.07
N GLY A 117 2.88 0.57 8.29
CA GLY A 117 3.69 -0.43 7.62
C GLY A 117 4.73 0.11 6.63
N SER A 118 4.48 1.25 6.00
CA SER A 118 5.38 1.84 5.00
C SER A 118 6.53 2.69 5.57
N ASN A 119 6.71 2.67 6.88
CA ASN A 119 7.66 3.54 7.58
C ASN A 119 9.02 2.91 7.85
N ILE A 120 9.25 1.70 7.40
CA ILE A 120 10.56 1.04 7.46
C ILE A 120 10.86 0.40 6.09
N THR A 121 12.05 0.63 5.59
CA THR A 121 12.58 -0.11 4.44
C THR A 121 14.06 -0.40 4.63
N MET A 122 14.62 -1.30 3.81
CA MET A 122 16.02 -1.72 3.89
C MET A 122 16.54 -1.97 2.49
N ASP A 123 17.76 -1.48 2.21
CA ASP A 123 18.47 -1.78 0.98
C ASP A 123 19.23 -3.11 1.04
N THR A 124 19.87 -3.46 -0.07
CA THR A 124 20.67 -4.69 -0.20
C THR A 124 22.00 -4.65 0.59
N GLU A 125 22.44 -3.48 1.01
CA GLU A 125 23.63 -3.30 1.86
C GLU A 125 23.30 -3.42 3.36
N GLY A 126 22.01 -3.48 3.69
CA GLY A 126 21.49 -3.55 5.07
C GLY A 126 21.30 -2.19 5.73
N ASN A 127 21.38 -1.08 4.97
CA ASN A 127 21.00 0.22 5.49
C ASN A 127 19.47 0.27 5.66
N ILE A 128 19.01 0.88 6.74
CA ILE A 128 17.61 0.88 7.15
C ILE A 128 17.13 2.33 7.21
N GLY A 129 16.04 2.63 6.49
CA GLY A 129 15.31 3.87 6.60
C GLY A 129 14.11 3.71 7.53
N ILE A 130 13.96 4.58 8.52
CA ILE A 130 12.88 4.54 9.51
C ILE A 130 12.24 5.91 9.60
N VAL A 131 10.97 6.04 9.21
CA VAL A 131 10.20 7.26 9.42
C VAL A 131 9.58 7.24 10.81
N SER A 132 9.93 8.25 11.61
CA SER A 132 9.40 8.43 12.96
C SER A 132 8.45 9.62 13.02
N ASN A 133 7.33 9.44 13.69
CA ASN A 133 6.33 10.48 13.93
C ASN A 133 5.84 11.19 12.65
N MET A 134 5.93 10.50 11.49
CA MET A 134 5.61 11.07 10.17
C MET A 134 6.38 12.36 9.81
N ASN A 135 7.44 12.68 10.52
CA ASN A 135 8.14 13.96 10.34
C ASN A 135 9.64 13.81 10.13
N THR A 136 10.25 12.75 10.59
CA THR A 136 11.70 12.57 10.54
C THR A 136 12.04 11.20 9.98
N LEU A 137 12.90 11.16 8.97
CA LEU A 137 13.55 9.95 8.49
C LEU A 137 14.89 9.78 9.20
N TYR A 138 15.11 8.64 9.81
CA TYR A 138 16.40 8.19 10.32
C TYR A 138 16.98 7.13 9.40
N MET A 139 18.22 7.32 8.98
CA MET A 139 18.99 6.31 8.27
C MET A 139 19.94 5.62 9.23
N VAL A 140 19.88 4.29 9.30
CA VAL A 140 20.66 3.47 10.23
C VAL A 140 21.40 2.40 9.42
N ASP A 141 22.65 2.10 9.75
CA ASP A 141 23.39 1.03 9.08
C ASP A 141 22.98 -0.38 9.58
N ALA A 142 23.54 -1.40 8.94
CA ALA A 142 23.31 -2.82 9.27
C ALA A 142 23.69 -3.21 10.72
N ASN A 143 24.45 -2.34 11.44
CA ASN A 143 24.84 -2.54 12.82
C ASN A 143 23.96 -1.75 13.80
N GLY A 144 22.91 -1.08 13.31
CA GLY A 144 22.05 -0.24 14.14
C GLY A 144 22.66 1.11 14.53
N VAL A 145 23.63 1.62 13.75
CA VAL A 145 24.27 2.92 13.98
C VAL A 145 23.62 3.99 13.09
N LEU A 146 23.27 5.13 13.68
CA LEU A 146 22.71 6.26 12.95
C LEU A 146 23.70 6.79 11.91
N LEU A 147 23.29 6.84 10.64
CA LEU A 147 24.03 7.41 9.53
C LEU A 147 23.67 8.88 9.32
N SER A 148 22.38 9.16 9.22
CA SER A 148 21.87 10.51 8.98
C SER A 148 20.44 10.67 9.48
N ARG A 149 20.00 11.93 9.50
CA ARG A 149 18.66 12.36 9.85
C ARG A 149 18.16 13.37 8.83
N THR A 150 16.92 13.22 8.40
CA THR A 150 16.25 14.08 7.44
C THR A 150 14.90 14.51 7.97
N GLU A 151 14.64 15.80 8.04
CA GLU A 151 13.33 16.34 8.43
C GLU A 151 12.41 16.43 7.21
N CYS A 152 11.10 16.35 7.47
CA CYS A 152 10.09 16.67 6.48
C CYS A 152 10.31 18.11 5.97
N PRO A 153 10.26 18.37 4.65
CA PRO A 153 10.38 19.73 4.13
C PRO A 153 9.33 20.69 4.71
N ASP A 154 9.69 21.93 4.96
CA ASP A 154 8.81 22.94 5.60
C ASP A 154 7.50 23.22 4.82
N ASN A 155 7.52 23.00 3.51
CA ASN A 155 6.33 23.15 2.63
C ASN A 155 5.44 21.91 2.62
N MET A 156 5.84 20.83 3.29
CA MET A 156 5.09 19.57 3.38
C MET A 156 4.55 19.37 4.80
N SER A 157 3.50 18.57 4.94
CA SER A 157 2.87 18.33 6.24
C SER A 157 3.43 17.11 6.96
N ARG A 158 3.89 16.10 6.21
CA ARG A 158 4.38 14.85 6.77
C ARG A 158 5.15 14.01 5.76
N ILE A 159 5.99 13.10 6.25
CA ILE A 159 6.55 11.99 5.49
C ILE A 159 5.55 10.83 5.58
N GLU A 160 4.99 10.42 4.46
CA GLU A 160 4.03 9.33 4.39
C GLU A 160 4.72 7.97 4.23
N MET A 161 5.85 7.93 3.53
CA MET A 161 6.53 6.69 3.19
C MET A 161 8.03 6.92 2.94
N VAL A 162 8.82 5.88 3.15
CA VAL A 162 10.21 5.76 2.69
C VAL A 162 10.35 4.49 1.87
N PHE A 163 11.09 4.57 0.77
CA PHE A 163 11.39 3.39 -0.05
C PHE A 163 12.77 3.51 -0.70
N VAL A 164 13.28 2.38 -1.18
CA VAL A 164 14.53 2.27 -1.91
C VAL A 164 14.30 1.51 -3.22
N THR A 165 14.88 2.00 -4.30
CA THR A 165 14.79 1.35 -5.63
C THR A 165 15.75 0.16 -5.73
N ASN A 166 15.63 -0.64 -6.78
CA ASN A 166 16.53 -1.76 -7.01
C ASN A 166 17.98 -1.32 -7.32
N ALA A 167 18.17 -0.10 -7.84
CA ALA A 167 19.50 0.50 -8.00
C ALA A 167 20.09 1.07 -6.70
N GLY A 168 19.32 1.10 -5.61
CA GLY A 168 19.74 1.60 -4.31
C GLY A 168 19.50 3.09 -4.10
N SER A 169 18.72 3.75 -4.95
CA SER A 169 18.30 5.15 -4.78
C SER A 169 17.20 5.25 -3.73
N TRP A 170 17.39 6.13 -2.76
CA TRP A 170 16.44 6.32 -1.65
C TRP A 170 15.52 7.50 -1.89
N TYR A 171 14.26 7.33 -1.49
CA TYR A 171 13.23 8.35 -1.61
C TYR A 171 12.36 8.42 -0.36
N ILE A 172 11.87 9.62 -0.07
CA ILE A 172 10.72 9.83 0.80
C ILE A 172 9.53 10.33 -0.03
N VAL A 173 8.34 9.94 0.38
CA VAL A 173 7.07 10.47 -0.13
C VAL A 173 6.50 11.38 0.93
N CYS A 174 6.30 12.63 0.57
CA CYS A 174 5.75 13.63 1.48
C CYS A 174 4.34 14.04 1.04
N GLY A 175 3.43 14.11 2.00
CA GLY A 175 2.08 14.66 1.81
C GLY A 175 2.03 16.14 2.10
N GLY A 176 1.35 16.93 1.24
CA GLY A 176 1.12 18.35 1.44
C GLY A 176 0.00 18.66 2.44
N MET A 177 -0.33 19.95 2.58
CA MET A 177 -1.43 20.38 3.45
C MET A 177 -2.80 20.08 2.87
N ASN A 178 -2.90 19.97 1.54
CA ASN A 178 -4.13 19.61 0.86
C ASN A 178 -4.12 18.12 0.53
N TYR A 179 -5.31 17.51 0.49
CA TYR A 179 -5.46 16.13 0.02
C TYR A 179 -5.04 16.04 -1.45
N GLY A 180 -4.08 15.15 -1.73
CA GLY A 180 -3.57 14.91 -3.08
C GLY A 180 -2.25 15.60 -3.42
N ASP A 181 -1.78 16.54 -2.59
CA ASP A 181 -0.44 17.11 -2.74
C ASP A 181 0.59 16.06 -2.28
N THR A 182 1.21 15.38 -3.23
CA THR A 182 2.23 14.37 -2.93
C THR A 182 3.49 14.69 -3.69
N VAL A 183 4.61 14.77 -2.99
CA VAL A 183 5.93 15.06 -3.57
C VAL A 183 6.92 13.97 -3.18
N PHE A 184 7.72 13.52 -4.13
CA PHE A 184 8.76 12.54 -3.93
C PHE A 184 10.11 13.25 -3.86
N TYR A 185 10.89 13.00 -2.82
CA TYR A 185 12.22 13.58 -2.65
C TYR A 185 13.28 12.49 -2.64
N PRO A 186 14.29 12.55 -3.53
CA PRO A 186 15.50 11.73 -3.39
C PRO A 186 16.24 12.07 -2.10
N VAL A 187 16.84 11.06 -1.47
CA VAL A 187 17.56 11.22 -0.19
C VAL A 187 18.98 10.70 -0.34
N ASP A 188 19.97 11.52 0.01
CA ASP A 188 21.33 11.05 0.25
C ASP A 188 21.42 10.45 1.66
N ILE A 189 21.61 9.15 1.76
CA ILE A 189 21.58 8.42 3.04
C ILE A 189 22.74 8.76 3.98
N LYS A 190 23.85 9.31 3.46
CA LYS A 190 25.02 9.62 4.27
C LYS A 190 24.95 11.02 4.88
N SER A 191 24.46 11.98 4.10
CA SER A 191 24.32 13.36 4.54
C SER A 191 22.94 13.70 5.09
N GLY A 192 21.90 12.93 4.74
CA GLY A 192 20.51 13.23 5.05
C GLY A 192 19.94 14.39 4.22
N THR A 193 20.63 14.80 3.14
CA THR A 193 20.14 15.87 2.27
C THR A 193 19.10 15.38 1.30
N LEU A 194 18.09 16.21 1.06
CA LEU A 194 17.07 15.98 0.05
C LEU A 194 17.49 16.55 -1.29
N GLY A 195 17.20 15.83 -2.37
CA GLY A 195 17.28 16.36 -3.73
C GLY A 195 16.05 17.21 -4.08
N ASP A 196 15.96 17.59 -5.36
CA ASP A 196 14.80 18.35 -5.87
C ASP A 196 13.52 17.50 -5.79
N GLY A 197 12.43 18.11 -5.32
CA GLY A 197 11.14 17.46 -5.22
C GLY A 197 10.51 17.19 -6.59
N MET A 198 9.95 16.01 -6.75
CA MET A 198 9.24 15.59 -7.96
C MET A 198 7.73 15.75 -7.71
N GLU A 199 7.15 16.84 -8.19
CA GLU A 199 5.76 17.22 -7.90
C GLU A 199 4.75 16.61 -8.88
N ASP A 200 5.10 16.48 -10.17
CA ASP A 200 4.17 16.10 -11.25
C ASP A 200 4.18 14.60 -11.56
N ILE A 201 4.41 13.74 -10.56
CA ILE A 201 4.43 12.29 -10.77
C ILE A 201 3.01 11.70 -10.82
N LEU A 202 2.06 12.28 -10.09
CA LEU A 202 0.70 11.81 -9.99
C LEU A 202 -0.27 12.77 -10.67
N TYR A 203 -1.17 12.22 -11.48
CA TYR A 203 -2.20 12.98 -12.18
C TYR A 203 -3.58 12.68 -11.59
N GLY A 204 -4.47 13.68 -11.60
CA GLY A 204 -5.86 13.55 -11.21
C GLY A 204 -6.15 13.86 -9.73
N ASP A 205 -7.43 13.92 -9.39
CA ASP A 205 -7.91 14.30 -8.08
C ASP A 205 -7.79 13.15 -7.06
N ASN A 206 -7.44 13.48 -5.81
CA ASN A 206 -7.38 12.55 -4.66
C ASN A 206 -6.38 11.38 -4.82
N ASN A 207 -5.20 11.63 -5.35
CA ASN A 207 -4.16 10.62 -5.56
C ASN A 207 -3.27 10.40 -4.30
N THR A 208 -3.87 9.95 -3.22
CA THR A 208 -3.09 9.50 -2.06
C THR A 208 -2.32 8.23 -2.41
N VAL A 209 -1.00 8.26 -2.25
CA VAL A 209 -0.14 7.08 -2.39
C VAL A 209 -0.45 6.10 -1.27
N VAL A 210 -0.61 4.84 -1.62
CA VAL A 210 -0.90 3.75 -0.67
C VAL A 210 0.30 2.84 -0.51
N ASP A 211 0.98 2.51 -1.61
CA ASP A 211 2.22 1.74 -1.59
C ASP A 211 3.08 2.02 -2.84
N ILE A 212 4.36 1.66 -2.76
CA ILE A 212 5.34 1.77 -3.84
C ILE A 212 6.08 0.45 -3.99
N CYS A 213 6.25 0.00 -5.22
CA CYS A 213 7.00 -1.20 -5.53
C CYS A 213 8.10 -0.89 -6.54
N PRO A 214 9.38 -0.94 -6.15
CA PRO A 214 10.50 -0.87 -7.06
C PRO A 214 10.42 -1.96 -8.13
N VAL A 215 10.76 -1.64 -9.38
CA VAL A 215 10.68 -2.59 -10.50
C VAL A 215 12.04 -2.77 -11.17
N ASP A 216 12.40 -1.98 -12.14
CA ASP A 216 13.67 -2.06 -12.84
C ASP A 216 14.58 -0.90 -12.38
N GLU A 217 15.83 -1.18 -12.00
CA GLU A 217 16.79 -0.17 -11.57
C GLU A 217 16.14 0.91 -10.67
N ASP A 218 15.93 2.12 -11.19
CA ASP A 218 15.31 3.26 -10.50
C ASP A 218 13.83 3.47 -10.85
N ASP A 219 13.23 2.60 -11.66
CA ASP A 219 11.79 2.62 -11.94
C ASP A 219 11.01 2.02 -10.77
N PHE A 220 9.77 2.48 -10.59
CA PHE A 220 8.87 1.94 -9.58
C PHE A 220 7.40 2.09 -9.95
N TYR A 221 6.57 1.19 -9.45
CA TYR A 221 5.12 1.34 -9.48
C TYR A 221 4.63 2.12 -8.28
N ILE A 222 3.62 2.96 -8.51
CA ILE A 222 2.94 3.73 -7.49
C ILE A 222 1.50 3.23 -7.45
N PHE A 223 1.10 2.67 -6.31
CA PHE A 223 -0.28 2.35 -6.04
C PHE A 223 -0.91 3.55 -5.33
N SER A 224 -1.84 4.20 -6.00
CA SER A 224 -2.68 5.22 -5.38
C SER A 224 -4.07 4.64 -5.13
N ARG A 225 -4.90 5.38 -4.41
CA ARG A 225 -6.27 4.96 -4.10
C ARG A 225 -7.10 4.62 -5.34
N ASN A 226 -6.88 5.33 -6.43
CA ASN A 226 -7.68 5.21 -7.65
C ASN A 226 -6.92 4.70 -8.86
N TYR A 227 -5.59 4.71 -8.83
CA TYR A 227 -4.77 4.44 -9.99
C TYR A 227 -3.55 3.62 -9.66
N VAL A 228 -3.03 2.94 -10.67
CA VAL A 228 -1.66 2.39 -10.67
C VAL A 228 -0.86 3.15 -11.72
N TYR A 229 0.29 3.69 -11.31
CA TYR A 229 1.23 4.37 -12.20
C TYR A 229 2.56 3.60 -12.24
N ARG A 230 3.30 3.79 -13.32
CA ARG A 230 4.73 3.46 -13.38
C ARG A 230 5.54 4.74 -13.52
N TYR A 231 6.44 4.98 -12.60
CA TYR A 231 7.47 6.01 -12.76
C TYR A 231 8.62 5.45 -13.61
N ILE A 232 9.08 6.24 -14.58
CA ILE A 232 10.17 5.91 -15.51
C ILE A 232 11.28 6.90 -15.24
N SER A 233 12.36 6.43 -14.62
CA SER A 233 13.48 7.24 -14.14
C SER A 233 14.24 7.93 -15.26
N GLU A 234 14.44 7.26 -16.41
CA GLU A 234 15.14 7.80 -17.58
C GLU A 234 14.50 9.10 -18.12
N SER A 235 13.18 9.18 -18.11
CA SER A 235 12.44 10.36 -18.59
C SER A 235 11.96 11.28 -17.47
N ALA A 236 12.11 10.87 -16.21
CA ALA A 236 11.54 11.51 -15.02
C ALA A 236 10.03 11.80 -15.16
N THR A 237 9.27 10.82 -15.71
CA THR A 237 7.84 10.92 -15.94
C THR A 237 7.12 9.70 -15.37
N SER A 238 5.83 9.82 -15.12
CA SER A 238 4.97 8.67 -14.81
C SER A 238 4.01 8.35 -15.95
N GLU A 239 3.68 7.08 -16.08
CA GLU A 239 2.67 6.55 -17.01
C GLU A 239 1.53 5.96 -16.18
N GLU A 240 0.30 6.41 -16.42
CA GLU A 240 -0.88 5.76 -15.85
C GLU A 240 -1.08 4.40 -16.52
N LEU A 241 -1.10 3.34 -15.72
CA LEU A 241 -1.36 2.00 -16.19
C LEU A 241 -2.84 1.68 -16.18
N CYS A 242 -3.54 2.04 -15.12
CA CYS A 242 -4.93 1.65 -14.91
C CYS A 242 -5.63 2.58 -13.92
N CYS A 243 -6.86 2.99 -14.24
CA CYS A 243 -7.79 3.55 -13.28
C CYS A 243 -8.53 2.39 -12.58
N LEU A 244 -8.21 2.14 -11.33
CA LEU A 244 -8.74 1.01 -10.55
C LEU A 244 -10.27 1.08 -10.37
N ARG A 245 -10.78 2.28 -10.14
CA ARG A 245 -12.20 2.54 -9.94
C ARG A 245 -13.05 2.12 -11.16
N ASP A 246 -12.54 2.36 -12.36
CA ASP A 246 -13.27 2.01 -13.59
C ASP A 246 -13.47 0.51 -13.73
N TYR A 247 -12.64 -0.27 -13.07
CA TYR A 247 -12.70 -1.73 -13.06
C TYR A 247 -13.27 -2.31 -11.78
N GLY A 248 -13.75 -1.47 -10.85
CA GLY A 248 -14.32 -1.94 -9.60
C GLY A 248 -13.30 -2.54 -8.63
N VAL A 249 -12.06 -2.08 -8.71
CA VAL A 249 -11.03 -2.35 -7.70
C VAL A 249 -11.05 -1.23 -6.68
N GLU A 250 -11.32 -1.55 -5.43
CA GLU A 250 -11.23 -0.61 -4.32
C GLU A 250 -9.99 -0.93 -3.49
N ILE A 251 -9.21 0.10 -3.22
CA ILE A 251 -8.13 0.02 -2.25
C ILE A 251 -8.66 0.65 -0.96
N ASP A 252 -8.72 -0.13 0.11
CA ASP A 252 -9.13 0.40 1.41
C ASP A 252 -8.14 1.46 1.88
N SER A 253 -8.67 2.68 1.95
CA SER A 253 -7.90 3.86 2.32
C SER A 253 -7.68 4.01 3.81
N GLN A 254 -8.29 3.16 4.60
CA GLN A 254 -8.27 3.34 6.05
C GLN A 254 -6.99 2.80 6.71
N GLY A 255 -6.08 2.17 5.98
CA GLY A 255 -4.70 1.88 6.42
C GLY A 255 -4.51 1.17 7.77
N MET A 256 -5.59 0.89 8.48
CA MET A 256 -5.60 0.36 9.83
C MET A 256 -6.31 -0.99 9.98
N GLY A 257 -6.97 -1.43 8.95
CA GLY A 257 -7.48 -2.78 8.85
C GLY A 257 -7.03 -3.34 7.51
N VAL A 258 -6.39 -4.47 7.51
CA VAL A 258 -5.74 -5.05 6.35
C VAL A 258 -6.77 -5.47 5.32
N GLY A 259 -7.20 -4.51 4.52
CA GLY A 259 -8.10 -4.74 3.38
C GLY A 259 -7.36 -5.06 2.10
N SER A 260 -6.15 -4.52 1.93
CA SER A 260 -5.38 -4.68 0.69
C SER A 260 -3.89 -4.84 0.97
N GLY A 261 -3.22 -5.61 0.13
CA GLY A 261 -1.77 -5.75 0.08
C GLY A 261 -1.26 -5.53 -1.34
N PHE A 262 -0.02 -5.14 -1.47
CA PHE A 262 0.59 -4.75 -2.74
C PHE A 262 1.90 -5.50 -2.96
N GLY A 263 2.35 -5.55 -4.19
CA GLY A 263 3.66 -6.10 -4.51
C GLY A 263 3.90 -6.30 -6.00
N MET A 264 4.91 -7.10 -6.28
CA MET A 264 5.40 -7.37 -7.62
C MET A 264 5.47 -8.87 -7.88
N PHE A 265 5.04 -9.27 -9.04
CA PHE A 265 5.25 -10.61 -9.59
C PHE A 265 6.66 -10.77 -10.17
N THR A 266 7.08 -12.01 -10.37
CA THR A 266 8.38 -12.36 -11.00
C THR A 266 8.56 -11.78 -12.40
N ASP A 267 7.47 -11.52 -13.13
CA ASP A 267 7.49 -10.89 -14.45
C ASP A 267 7.47 -9.34 -14.41
N ASN A 268 7.78 -8.76 -13.25
CA ASN A 268 7.75 -7.32 -13.01
C ASN A 268 6.37 -6.66 -13.22
N MET A 269 5.30 -7.42 -13.03
CA MET A 269 3.94 -6.90 -13.08
C MET A 269 3.42 -6.55 -11.68
N PRO A 270 2.73 -5.41 -11.51
CA PRO A 270 2.16 -5.06 -10.22
C PRO A 270 1.01 -6.00 -9.84
N GLY A 271 0.83 -6.23 -8.54
CA GLY A 271 -0.25 -7.03 -8.00
C GLY A 271 -0.90 -6.40 -6.78
N ILE A 272 -2.21 -6.57 -6.66
CA ILE A 272 -3.00 -6.11 -5.52
C ILE A 272 -3.73 -7.31 -4.94
N ILE A 273 -3.62 -7.50 -3.62
CA ILE A 273 -4.40 -8.49 -2.89
C ILE A 273 -5.48 -7.76 -2.11
N ASN A 274 -6.71 -8.20 -2.23
CA ASN A 274 -7.81 -7.71 -1.45
C ASN A 274 -8.43 -8.85 -0.59
N TYR A 275 -8.69 -8.54 0.67
CA TYR A 275 -9.56 -9.36 1.49
C TYR A 275 -11.02 -9.03 1.14
N THR A 276 -11.75 -10.02 0.65
CA THR A 276 -13.13 -9.82 0.15
C THR A 276 -14.21 -10.33 1.08
N GLY A 277 -13.85 -10.98 2.18
CA GLY A 277 -14.79 -11.43 3.19
C GLY A 277 -14.44 -12.77 3.82
N SER A 278 -15.31 -13.23 4.72
CA SER A 278 -15.20 -14.53 5.36
C SER A 278 -16.56 -15.25 5.34
N GLN A 279 -16.49 -16.57 5.33
CA GLN A 279 -17.64 -17.45 5.47
C GLN A 279 -17.30 -18.51 6.52
N THR A 280 -18.25 -18.84 7.37
CA THR A 280 -18.10 -19.95 8.31
C THR A 280 -18.84 -21.16 7.75
N GLU A 281 -18.10 -22.21 7.44
CA GLU A 281 -18.64 -23.47 6.95
C GLU A 281 -18.38 -24.59 7.97
N GLY A 282 -19.36 -24.86 8.82
CA GLY A 282 -19.21 -25.80 9.93
C GLY A 282 -18.22 -25.29 10.97
N ASP A 283 -17.16 -26.05 11.21
CA ASP A 283 -16.06 -25.68 12.13
C ASP A 283 -14.90 -24.98 11.42
N ALA A 284 -15.03 -24.69 10.13
CA ALA A 284 -14.02 -24.00 9.34
C ALA A 284 -14.39 -22.54 9.12
N ASP A 285 -13.41 -21.67 9.21
CA ASP A 285 -13.48 -20.26 8.84
C ASP A 285 -12.72 -20.04 7.51
N VAL A 286 -13.46 -19.72 6.45
CA VAL A 286 -12.92 -19.54 5.12
C VAL A 286 -12.74 -18.05 4.86
N ARG A 287 -11.51 -17.64 4.50
CA ARG A 287 -11.14 -16.26 4.15
C ARG A 287 -10.99 -16.16 2.64
N ASN A 288 -11.77 -15.30 2.04
CA ASN A 288 -11.75 -15.08 0.61
C ASN A 288 -10.77 -13.97 0.28
N ILE A 289 -9.79 -14.30 -0.55
CA ILE A 289 -8.74 -13.38 -1.00
C ILE A 289 -8.85 -13.24 -2.51
N GLU A 290 -8.90 -12.01 -2.97
CA GLU A 290 -8.85 -11.69 -4.38
C GLU A 290 -7.49 -11.14 -4.77
N LEU A 291 -6.89 -11.74 -5.78
CA LEU A 291 -5.71 -11.21 -6.43
C LEU A 291 -6.11 -10.46 -7.69
N VAL A 292 -5.65 -9.22 -7.83
CA VAL A 292 -5.78 -8.41 -9.04
C VAL A 292 -4.42 -8.31 -9.70
N THR A 293 -4.31 -8.83 -10.92
CA THR A 293 -3.14 -8.69 -11.78
C THR A 293 -3.46 -7.78 -12.96
N PHE A 294 -2.44 -7.25 -13.63
CA PHE A 294 -2.62 -6.34 -14.73
C PHE A 294 -2.07 -6.94 -16.02
N VAL A 295 -2.91 -7.11 -17.03
CA VAL A 295 -2.52 -7.69 -18.32
C VAL A 295 -2.44 -6.60 -19.36
N LYS A 296 -1.31 -6.55 -20.06
CA LYS A 296 -1.09 -5.65 -21.18
C LYS A 296 -2.04 -6.01 -22.33
N THR A 297 -2.80 -5.05 -22.80
CA THR A 297 -3.69 -5.23 -23.93
C THR A 297 -3.04 -4.72 -25.21
N GLU A 298 -3.12 -5.51 -26.30
CA GLU A 298 -2.74 -5.04 -27.62
C GLU A 298 -3.81 -4.05 -28.11
N GLY A 299 -3.42 -2.80 -28.33
CA GLY A 299 -4.30 -1.73 -28.79
C GLY A 299 -4.77 -0.79 -27.67
N LYS A 300 -5.62 0.18 -28.01
CA LYS A 300 -6.34 0.97 -27.01
C LYS A 300 -7.21 0.01 -26.21
N ALA A 301 -7.16 0.06 -24.88
CA ALA A 301 -8.13 -0.61 -24.04
C ALA A 301 -9.52 -0.36 -24.63
N ALA A 302 -10.32 -1.40 -24.74
CA ALA A 302 -11.69 -1.24 -25.26
C ALA A 302 -12.32 -0.10 -24.45
N GLN A 303 -12.61 1.00 -25.15
CA GLN A 303 -13.07 2.21 -24.47
C GLN A 303 -14.47 1.92 -23.96
N ARG A 304 -14.55 1.57 -22.67
CA ARG A 304 -15.83 1.35 -22.00
C ARG A 304 -16.60 2.67 -21.96
N THR A 305 -17.89 2.59 -22.08
CA THR A 305 -18.75 3.78 -22.00
C THR A 305 -19.01 4.12 -20.52
N GLU A 306 -18.72 5.34 -20.16
CA GLU A 306 -19.03 5.85 -18.82
C GLU A 306 -20.56 6.07 -18.66
N LEU A 307 -21.10 5.59 -17.54
CA LEU A 307 -22.44 5.86 -17.08
C LEU A 307 -22.34 6.64 -15.77
N VAL A 308 -22.90 7.83 -15.71
CA VAL A 308 -22.85 8.66 -14.50
C VAL A 308 -24.08 8.39 -13.64
N ALA A 309 -23.86 7.87 -12.43
CA ALA A 309 -24.89 7.76 -11.40
C ALA A 309 -24.91 9.04 -10.57
N ALA A 310 -25.92 9.90 -10.82
CA ALA A 310 -26.07 11.15 -10.08
C ALA A 310 -26.63 10.87 -8.67
N THR A 311 -26.04 11.47 -7.64
CA THR A 311 -26.49 11.40 -6.25
C THR A 311 -26.50 12.80 -5.64
N ILE A 312 -27.40 13.04 -4.66
CA ILE A 312 -27.43 14.32 -3.93
C ILE A 312 -26.34 14.34 -2.86
N SER A 313 -26.12 13.23 -2.17
CA SER A 313 -25.14 13.05 -1.11
C SER A 313 -24.21 11.88 -1.44
N GLU A 314 -23.17 11.71 -0.66
CA GLU A 314 -22.28 10.55 -0.74
C GLU A 314 -23.07 9.24 -0.88
N PRO A 315 -22.74 8.39 -1.87
CA PRO A 315 -23.39 7.10 -2.03
C PRO A 315 -23.16 6.21 -0.81
N SER A 316 -24.17 5.46 -0.43
CA SER A 316 -24.07 4.49 0.66
C SER A 316 -23.08 3.37 0.31
N PHE A 317 -22.59 2.67 1.34
CA PHE A 317 -21.71 1.50 1.15
C PHE A 317 -22.30 0.48 0.16
N LYS A 318 -23.61 0.17 0.27
CA LYS A 318 -24.28 -0.78 -0.64
C LYS A 318 -24.33 -0.30 -2.08
N GLU A 319 -24.50 1.00 -2.30
CA GLU A 319 -24.50 1.57 -3.65
C GLU A 319 -23.10 1.51 -4.26
N ARG A 320 -22.07 1.85 -3.49
CA ARG A 320 -20.68 1.72 -3.91
C ARG A 320 -20.33 0.27 -4.26
N GLU A 321 -20.66 -0.67 -3.38
CA GLU A 321 -20.46 -2.11 -3.61
C GLU A 321 -21.14 -2.60 -4.89
N ALA A 322 -22.41 -2.19 -5.12
CA ALA A 322 -23.14 -2.56 -6.32
C ALA A 322 -22.49 -2.01 -7.60
N VAL A 323 -22.03 -0.75 -7.58
CA VAL A 323 -21.32 -0.12 -8.71
C VAL A 323 -19.97 -0.80 -8.94
N MET A 324 -19.20 -1.09 -7.89
CA MET A 324 -17.93 -1.80 -8.02
C MET A 324 -18.13 -3.18 -8.67
N ARG A 325 -19.13 -3.94 -8.19
CA ARG A 325 -19.48 -5.22 -8.77
C ARG A 325 -19.89 -5.10 -10.25
N PHE A 326 -20.67 -4.09 -10.59
CA PHE A 326 -21.02 -3.82 -12.00
C PHE A 326 -19.76 -3.51 -12.82
N ASN A 327 -18.93 -2.59 -12.39
CA ASN A 327 -17.72 -2.17 -13.08
C ASN A 327 -16.74 -3.33 -13.28
N LYS A 328 -16.66 -4.23 -12.30
CA LYS A 328 -15.80 -5.41 -12.36
C LYS A 328 -16.18 -6.39 -13.48
N TYR A 329 -17.46 -6.63 -13.65
CA TYR A 329 -17.94 -7.69 -14.53
C TYR A 329 -18.53 -7.20 -15.86
N ASN A 330 -18.74 -5.89 -16.04
CA ASN A 330 -19.29 -5.37 -17.29
C ASN A 330 -18.16 -4.99 -18.27
N PRO A 331 -18.12 -5.60 -19.48
CA PRO A 331 -17.05 -5.33 -20.44
C PRO A 331 -17.24 -4.03 -21.21
N ASP A 332 -18.46 -3.51 -21.31
CA ASP A 332 -18.82 -2.42 -22.22
C ASP A 332 -19.02 -1.08 -21.52
N TYR A 333 -19.39 -1.13 -20.24
CA TYR A 333 -19.74 0.05 -19.45
C TYR A 333 -19.05 0.04 -18.10
N TYR A 334 -18.85 1.25 -17.55
CA TYR A 334 -18.50 1.44 -16.14
C TYR A 334 -19.32 2.60 -15.57
N ILE A 335 -19.59 2.58 -14.27
CA ILE A 335 -20.37 3.58 -13.57
C ILE A 335 -19.46 4.41 -12.70
N THR A 336 -19.61 5.73 -12.77
CA THR A 336 -19.03 6.68 -11.82
C THR A 336 -20.15 7.38 -11.06
N PHE A 337 -19.83 7.86 -9.83
CA PHE A 337 -20.77 8.69 -9.09
C PHE A 337 -20.47 10.18 -9.33
N LYS A 338 -21.53 10.96 -9.52
CA LYS A 338 -21.49 12.41 -9.43
C LYS A 338 -22.31 12.86 -8.22
N THR A 339 -21.62 13.40 -7.19
CA THR A 339 -22.25 13.86 -5.95
C THR A 339 -22.47 15.36 -6.02
N TYR A 340 -23.72 15.79 -6.04
CA TYR A 340 -24.06 17.22 -6.15
C TYR A 340 -23.85 18.00 -4.87
N LEU A 341 -23.81 17.35 -3.70
CA LEU A 341 -23.51 18.02 -2.43
C LEU A 341 -22.07 18.54 -2.35
N ASP A 342 -21.16 17.96 -3.13
CA ASP A 342 -19.74 18.33 -3.14
C ASP A 342 -19.45 19.52 -4.08
N GLU A 343 -20.43 19.96 -4.86
CA GLU A 343 -20.30 21.16 -5.67
C GLU A 343 -20.16 22.40 -4.77
N ASP A 344 -19.34 23.35 -5.21
CA ASP A 344 -19.18 24.63 -4.48
C ASP A 344 -20.40 25.53 -4.73
N TYR A 345 -21.26 25.61 -3.75
CA TYR A 345 -22.45 26.49 -3.76
C TYR A 345 -22.21 27.85 -3.08
N HIS A 346 -20.96 28.20 -2.78
CA HIS A 346 -20.59 29.45 -2.10
C HIS A 346 -21.36 29.70 -0.79
N THR A 347 -21.68 28.64 -0.06
CA THR A 347 -22.37 28.70 1.23
C THR A 347 -21.81 27.67 2.20
N ASP A 348 -21.62 28.06 3.46
CA ASP A 348 -21.21 27.16 4.56
C ASP A 348 -22.42 26.57 5.30
N ASP A 349 -23.64 27.05 5.01
CA ASP A 349 -24.87 26.48 5.59
C ASP A 349 -25.20 25.12 4.92
N ARG A 350 -25.03 24.03 5.67
CA ARG A 350 -25.34 22.69 5.20
C ARG A 350 -26.76 22.50 4.68
N LYS A 351 -27.75 23.18 5.29
CA LYS A 351 -29.16 23.07 4.85
C LYS A 351 -29.35 23.75 3.49
N GLU A 352 -28.74 24.90 3.32
CA GLU A 352 -28.78 25.64 2.06
C GLU A 352 -27.98 24.85 0.97
N LYS A 353 -26.83 24.28 1.31
CA LYS A 353 -26.07 23.41 0.42
C LYS A 353 -26.90 22.24 -0.09
N VAL A 354 -27.61 21.53 0.81
CA VAL A 354 -28.51 20.43 0.43
C VAL A 354 -29.67 20.92 -0.45
N ARG A 355 -30.22 22.12 -0.17
CA ARG A 355 -31.28 22.71 -0.99
C ARG A 355 -30.80 22.99 -2.41
N LEU A 356 -29.63 23.60 -2.55
CA LEU A 356 -29.01 23.91 -3.84
C LEU A 356 -28.64 22.64 -4.61
N ALA A 357 -28.05 21.64 -3.94
CA ALA A 357 -27.76 20.35 -4.54
C ALA A 357 -29.01 19.67 -5.11
N ARG A 358 -30.16 19.75 -4.41
CA ARG A 358 -31.44 19.24 -4.92
C ARG A 358 -32.00 20.02 -6.12
N GLN A 359 -31.62 21.28 -6.27
CA GLN A 359 -32.04 22.07 -7.43
C GLN A 359 -31.14 21.80 -8.65
N SER A 360 -29.89 21.42 -8.44
CA SER A 360 -28.92 21.09 -9.48
C SER A 360 -29.03 19.63 -9.95
N PHE A 361 -29.59 18.74 -9.09
CA PHE A 361 -29.90 17.35 -9.41
C PHE A 361 -31.06 17.24 -10.39
#